data_d99bb6e2fd42707b8d8bd444d10f40e4
#
_entry.id   d99bb6e2fd42707b8d8bd444d10f40e4
#
_cell.length_a   1.000
_cell.length_b   1.000
_cell.length_c   1.000
_cell.angle_alpha   90.00
_cell.angle_beta   90.00
_cell.angle_gamma   90.00
#
_symmetry.space_group_name_H-M   'P 1'
#
loop_
_entity.id
_entity.type
_entity.pdbx_description
1 polymer ?
#
loop_
_entity_poly.entity_id
_entity_poly.type
_entity_poly.pdbx_seq_one_letter_code
_entity_poly.pdbx_strand_id
1 'polypeptide(L)'
;MKKNIGVVGCGIVGLLVSYKFSQLGHKVTIFEKDNGLNFSNCSATAAGMISPYCELIHSDKKIFELGETSLLKWKKIIKELNSRIFFKSKGSLVVTQIAEKSDLELICERVNSHTKSKLKILTNKQIQKLEPDIDSINLAGLFFKDEGQVDCLEIMNALIKFLKLNGSIIKFESHVEGIKKNTVSLKGGERINFDHVIECAGLDS
;
A
#
# COMPACT_ATOMS: atom_id res chain seq x y z
N MET A 1 -25.77 10.78 9.12
CA MET A 1 -26.54 9.55 9.34
C MET A 1 -25.61 8.35 9.22
N LYS A 2 -25.78 7.34 10.08
CA LYS A 2 -25.01 6.08 10.00
C LYS A 2 -25.52 5.26 8.81
N LYS A 3 -24.59 4.77 7.96
CA LYS A 3 -24.91 4.00 6.76
C LYS A 3 -24.33 2.59 6.83
N ASN A 4 -24.90 1.67 6.07
CA ASN A 4 -24.40 0.31 5.86
C ASN A 4 -23.55 0.31 4.58
N ILE A 5 -22.28 -0.02 4.68
CA ILE A 5 -21.32 -0.01 3.57
C ILE A 5 -20.87 -1.44 3.31
N GLY A 6 -21.05 -1.91 2.07
CA GLY A 6 -20.46 -3.15 1.58
C GLY A 6 -19.11 -2.85 0.92
N VAL A 7 -18.08 -3.64 1.23
CA VAL A 7 -16.75 -3.54 0.60
C VAL A 7 -16.40 -4.91 0.04
N VAL A 8 -16.04 -4.98 -1.23
CA VAL A 8 -15.66 -6.23 -1.90
C VAL A 8 -14.14 -6.26 -2.07
N GLY A 9 -13.51 -7.24 -1.45
CA GLY A 9 -12.05 -7.41 -1.39
C GLY A 9 -11.43 -6.94 -0.07
N CYS A 10 -10.62 -7.79 0.53
CA CYS A 10 -9.90 -7.57 1.79
C CYS A 10 -8.39 -7.30 1.58
N GLY A 11 -8.02 -6.80 0.40
CA GLY A 11 -6.69 -6.26 0.13
C GLY A 11 -6.49 -4.93 0.85
N ILE A 12 -5.28 -4.35 0.73
CA ILE A 12 -4.93 -3.12 1.45
C ILE A 12 -5.88 -1.95 1.17
N VAL A 13 -6.37 -1.82 -0.07
CA VAL A 13 -7.33 -0.76 -0.44
C VAL A 13 -8.66 -0.96 0.27
N GLY A 14 -9.25 -2.17 0.20
CA GLY A 14 -10.52 -2.48 0.87
C GLY A 14 -10.43 -2.33 2.38
N LEU A 15 -9.33 -2.76 2.99
CA LEU A 15 -9.09 -2.60 4.42
C LEU A 15 -8.97 -1.13 4.85
N LEU A 16 -8.25 -0.30 4.10
CA LEU A 16 -8.10 1.14 4.40
C LEU A 16 -9.39 1.92 4.18
N VAL A 17 -10.14 1.61 3.14
CA VAL A 17 -11.48 2.17 2.89
C VAL A 17 -12.41 1.81 4.05
N SER A 18 -12.44 0.55 4.45
CA SER A 18 -13.24 0.04 5.56
C SER A 18 -12.85 0.68 6.89
N TYR A 19 -11.54 0.77 7.16
CA TYR A 19 -11.00 1.47 8.33
C TYR A 19 -11.53 2.91 8.41
N LYS A 20 -11.49 3.64 7.28
CA LYS A 20 -11.96 5.02 7.25
C LYS A 20 -13.46 5.14 7.49
N PHE A 21 -14.28 4.29 6.88
CA PHE A 21 -15.73 4.28 7.13
C PHE A 21 -16.07 3.87 8.57
N SER A 22 -15.37 2.91 9.14
CA SER A 22 -15.51 2.51 10.54
C SER A 22 -15.22 3.68 11.49
N GLN A 23 -14.13 4.44 11.24
CA GLN A 23 -13.81 5.64 12.02
C GLN A 23 -14.89 6.73 11.92
N LEU A 24 -15.58 6.83 10.78
CA LEU A 24 -16.71 7.75 10.58
C LEU A 24 -18.02 7.24 11.20
N GLY A 25 -18.00 6.09 11.88
CA GLY A 25 -19.13 5.51 12.58
C GLY A 25 -20.12 4.76 11.69
N HIS A 26 -19.76 4.45 10.43
CA HIS A 26 -20.59 3.63 9.55
C HIS A 26 -20.50 2.14 9.92
N LYS A 27 -21.53 1.37 9.54
CA LYS A 27 -21.48 -0.09 9.61
C LYS A 27 -20.81 -0.62 8.36
N VAL A 28 -19.75 -1.41 8.50
CA VAL A 28 -18.99 -1.95 7.37
C VAL A 28 -19.07 -3.46 7.34
N THR A 29 -19.36 -4.01 6.16
CA THR A 29 -19.25 -5.44 5.87
C THR A 29 -18.29 -5.63 4.72
N ILE A 30 -17.25 -6.45 4.93
CA ILE A 30 -16.23 -6.76 3.93
C ILE A 30 -16.44 -8.20 3.46
N PHE A 31 -16.37 -8.42 2.15
CA PHE A 31 -16.42 -9.74 1.52
C PHE A 31 -15.05 -10.08 0.98
N GLU A 32 -14.55 -11.26 1.35
CA GLU A 32 -13.25 -11.77 0.89
C GLU A 32 -13.42 -13.22 0.44
N LYS A 33 -12.87 -13.53 -0.73
CA LYS A 33 -12.92 -14.91 -1.30
C LYS A 33 -12.01 -15.88 -0.56
N ASP A 34 -10.87 -15.40 -0.03
CA ASP A 34 -9.90 -16.19 0.72
C ASP A 34 -10.40 -16.49 2.15
N ASN A 35 -9.76 -17.47 2.79
CA ASN A 35 -10.15 -17.93 4.14
C ASN A 35 -9.65 -17.02 5.28
N GLY A 36 -8.91 -15.97 4.99
CA GLY A 36 -8.37 -15.03 5.97
C GLY A 36 -7.12 -15.49 6.71
N LEU A 37 -6.65 -16.72 6.47
CA LEU A 37 -5.38 -17.24 6.98
C LEU A 37 -4.27 -17.13 5.94
N ASN A 38 -4.61 -17.42 4.70
CA ASN A 38 -3.70 -17.36 3.55
C ASN A 38 -4.30 -16.43 2.50
N PHE A 39 -3.77 -15.22 2.40
CA PHE A 39 -4.17 -14.28 1.36
C PHE A 39 -3.38 -14.54 0.08
N SER A 40 -4.09 -14.72 -1.03
CA SER A 40 -3.51 -14.85 -2.38
C SER A 40 -3.45 -13.52 -3.15
N ASN A 41 -3.85 -12.43 -2.51
CA ASN A 41 -3.93 -11.11 -3.15
C ASN A 41 -2.58 -10.40 -3.25
N CYS A 42 -2.48 -9.45 -4.18
CA CYS A 42 -1.25 -8.66 -4.41
C CYS A 42 -0.77 -7.93 -3.14
N SER A 43 -1.67 -7.51 -2.25
CA SER A 43 -1.30 -6.80 -1.03
C SER A 43 -0.51 -7.66 -0.05
N ALA A 44 -0.79 -8.96 0.02
CA ALA A 44 -0.11 -9.88 0.92
C ALA A 44 1.29 -10.28 0.40
N THR A 45 1.47 -10.27 -0.93
CA THR A 45 2.73 -10.68 -1.58
C THR A 45 3.64 -9.50 -1.92
N ALA A 46 3.16 -8.28 -1.76
CA ALA A 46 3.93 -7.07 -2.04
C ALA A 46 5.11 -6.89 -1.08
N ALA A 47 6.17 -6.23 -1.56
CA ALA A 47 7.33 -5.89 -0.73
C ALA A 47 7.05 -4.78 0.30
N GLY A 48 5.88 -4.14 0.23
CA GLY A 48 5.45 -3.11 1.18
C GLY A 48 6.20 -1.79 1.07
N MET A 49 6.80 -1.51 -0.06
CA MET A 49 7.49 -0.25 -0.28
C MET A 49 6.51 0.93 -0.36
N ILE A 50 6.87 2.02 0.30
CA ILE A 50 6.20 3.32 0.23
C ILE A 50 7.21 4.27 -0.39
N SER A 51 7.24 4.29 -1.72
CA SER A 51 8.35 4.79 -2.52
C SER A 51 7.90 5.79 -3.61
N PRO A 52 7.35 6.96 -3.24
CA PRO A 52 6.82 7.92 -4.20
C PRO A 52 7.85 8.41 -5.21
N TYR A 53 9.11 8.53 -4.81
CA TYR A 53 10.17 9.00 -5.71
C TYR A 53 10.58 7.93 -6.73
N CYS A 54 10.68 6.67 -6.31
CA CYS A 54 10.93 5.56 -7.23
C CYS A 54 9.78 5.40 -8.23
N GLU A 55 8.53 5.55 -7.79
CA GLU A 55 7.36 5.47 -8.68
C GLU A 55 7.30 6.60 -9.71
N LEU A 56 7.86 7.77 -9.43
CA LEU A 56 7.89 8.90 -10.37
C LEU A 56 8.62 8.56 -11.70
N ILE A 57 9.41 7.51 -11.70
CA ILE A 57 10.11 7.02 -12.91
C ILE A 57 9.10 6.51 -13.95
N HIS A 58 8.03 5.84 -13.47
CA HIS A 58 7.07 5.13 -14.32
C HIS A 58 5.64 5.68 -14.23
N SER A 59 5.38 6.65 -13.35
CA SER A 59 4.04 7.17 -13.07
C SER A 59 3.91 8.67 -13.33
N ASP A 60 2.66 9.14 -13.31
CA ASP A 60 2.34 10.55 -13.43
C ASP A 60 2.70 11.32 -12.16
N LYS A 61 2.97 12.63 -12.30
CA LYS A 61 3.21 13.55 -11.20
C LYS A 61 2.13 13.49 -10.11
N LYS A 62 0.87 13.26 -10.49
CA LYS A 62 -0.25 13.13 -9.55
C LYS A 62 -0.10 11.93 -8.60
N ILE A 63 0.43 10.81 -9.09
CA ILE A 63 0.72 9.62 -8.26
C ILE A 63 1.82 9.94 -7.25
N PHE A 64 2.84 10.65 -7.67
CA PHE A 64 3.90 11.13 -6.78
C PHE A 64 3.34 12.01 -5.64
N GLU A 65 2.52 13.02 -5.96
CA GLU A 65 1.92 13.94 -4.97
C GLU A 65 1.04 13.18 -3.95
N LEU A 66 0.29 12.18 -4.41
CA LEU A 66 -0.46 11.28 -3.53
C LEU A 66 0.48 10.45 -2.65
N GLY A 67 1.57 9.95 -3.20
CA GLY A 67 2.57 9.14 -2.52
C GLY A 67 3.30 9.91 -1.40
N GLU A 68 3.70 11.16 -1.63
CA GLU A 68 4.34 12.00 -0.60
C GLU A 68 3.45 12.16 0.63
N THR A 69 2.14 12.39 0.42
CA THR A 69 1.18 12.51 1.53
C THR A 69 0.91 11.15 2.19
N SER A 70 1.07 10.06 1.47
CA SER A 70 0.81 8.70 1.93
C SER A 70 1.72 8.30 3.09
N LEU A 71 3.01 8.60 3.01
CA LEU A 71 3.98 8.24 4.06
C LEU A 71 3.61 8.84 5.43
N LEU A 72 3.13 10.09 5.45
CA LEU A 72 2.66 10.75 6.68
C LEU A 72 1.37 10.09 7.20
N LYS A 73 0.46 9.71 6.29
CA LYS A 73 -0.78 9.01 6.64
C LYS A 73 -0.48 7.63 7.22
N TRP A 74 0.48 6.89 6.67
CA TRP A 74 0.91 5.60 7.19
C TRP A 74 1.40 5.69 8.63
N LYS A 75 2.26 6.65 8.96
CA LYS A 75 2.72 6.89 10.33
C LYS A 75 1.55 7.09 11.31
N LYS A 76 0.53 7.84 10.89
CA LYS A 76 -0.66 8.08 11.70
C LYS A 76 -1.49 6.80 11.88
N ILE A 77 -1.78 6.09 10.79
CA ILE A 77 -2.58 4.85 10.81
C ILE A 77 -1.92 3.81 11.71
N ILE A 78 -0.63 3.57 11.55
CA ILE A 78 0.13 2.60 12.34
C ILE A 78 0.07 2.93 13.84
N LYS A 79 0.20 4.21 14.19
CA LYS A 79 0.05 4.66 15.58
C LYS A 79 -1.36 4.43 16.13
N GLU A 80 -2.39 4.68 15.32
CA GLU A 80 -3.81 4.51 15.71
C GLU A 80 -4.20 3.03 15.87
N LEU A 81 -3.61 2.14 15.07
CA LEU A 81 -3.86 0.69 15.17
C LEU A 81 -3.31 0.07 16.44
N ASN A 82 -2.36 0.74 17.13
CA ASN A 82 -1.76 0.29 18.38
C ASN A 82 -1.36 -1.21 18.38
N SER A 83 -0.73 -1.63 17.29
CA SER A 83 -0.27 -2.99 17.05
C SER A 83 1.22 -2.97 16.70
N ARG A 84 1.93 -4.06 17.00
CA ARG A 84 3.30 -4.21 16.54
C ARG A 84 3.29 -4.41 15.03
N ILE A 85 3.79 -3.45 14.30
CA ILE A 85 3.87 -3.45 12.84
C ILE A 85 5.27 -2.99 12.46
N PHE A 86 5.96 -3.79 11.67
CA PHE A 86 7.23 -3.37 11.10
C PHE A 86 6.96 -2.21 10.12
N PHE A 87 7.50 -1.07 10.46
CA PHE A 87 7.47 0.13 9.63
C PHE A 87 8.79 0.87 9.76
N LYS A 88 9.46 1.09 8.65
CA LYS A 88 10.66 1.92 8.58
C LYS A 88 10.46 3.04 7.57
N SER A 89 10.88 4.25 7.94
CA SER A 89 10.90 5.43 7.07
C SER A 89 12.30 6.04 7.13
N LYS A 90 13.28 5.27 6.63
CA LYS A 90 14.70 5.62 6.64
C LYS A 90 15.26 5.80 5.23
N GLY A 91 14.40 5.80 4.22
CA GLY A 91 14.75 5.94 2.83
C GLY A 91 14.85 4.62 2.08
N SER A 92 15.02 4.73 0.76
CA SER A 92 15.27 3.65 -0.18
C SER A 92 16.55 3.90 -0.95
N LEU A 93 17.31 2.86 -1.21
CA LEU A 93 18.51 2.87 -2.02
C LEU A 93 18.23 2.14 -3.35
N VAL A 94 18.34 2.85 -4.46
CA VAL A 94 18.32 2.28 -5.80
C VAL A 94 19.76 2.16 -6.28
N VAL A 95 20.15 0.96 -6.74
CA VAL A 95 21.50 0.70 -7.26
C VAL A 95 21.46 0.10 -8.65
N THR A 96 22.45 0.39 -9.45
CA THR A 96 22.68 -0.22 -10.75
C THR A 96 24.17 -0.39 -11.02
N GLN A 97 24.52 -1.17 -12.05
CA GLN A 97 25.89 -1.28 -12.51
C GLN A 97 26.37 0.08 -13.09
N ILE A 98 27.65 0.40 -12.93
CA ILE A 98 28.21 1.67 -13.45
C ILE A 98 27.97 1.81 -14.97
N ALA A 99 27.97 0.71 -15.70
CA ALA A 99 27.68 0.70 -17.15
C ALA A 99 26.28 1.24 -17.48
N GLU A 100 25.31 1.13 -16.55
CA GLU A 100 23.90 1.58 -16.68
C GLU A 100 23.64 2.89 -15.92
N LYS A 101 24.69 3.63 -15.59
CA LYS A 101 24.58 4.88 -14.81
C LYS A 101 23.70 5.95 -15.48
N SER A 102 23.57 5.91 -16.80
CA SER A 102 22.67 6.78 -17.58
C SER A 102 21.21 6.70 -17.09
N ASP A 103 20.75 5.53 -16.67
CA ASP A 103 19.40 5.35 -16.17
C ASP A 103 19.19 6.10 -14.84
N LEU A 104 20.19 6.06 -13.95
CA LEU A 104 20.17 6.87 -12.73
C LEU A 104 20.20 8.37 -13.01
N GLU A 105 20.90 8.81 -14.06
CA GLU A 105 20.95 10.22 -14.48
C GLU A 105 19.57 10.69 -14.93
N LEU A 106 18.85 9.89 -15.73
CA LEU A 106 17.48 10.18 -16.16
C LEU A 106 16.53 10.24 -14.97
N ILE A 107 16.63 9.29 -14.04
CA ILE A 107 15.84 9.29 -12.79
C ILE A 107 16.11 10.56 -11.99
N CYS A 108 17.38 10.91 -11.82
CA CYS A 108 17.83 12.07 -11.08
C CYS A 108 17.28 13.37 -11.68
N GLU A 109 17.36 13.54 -12.99
CA GLU A 109 16.81 14.68 -13.72
C GLU A 109 15.29 14.76 -13.55
N ARG A 110 14.57 13.66 -13.72
CA ARG A 110 13.11 13.61 -13.59
C ARG A 110 12.65 13.97 -12.17
N VAL A 111 13.28 13.40 -11.16
CA VAL A 111 12.94 13.72 -9.74
C VAL A 111 13.28 15.17 -9.44
N ASN A 112 14.45 15.66 -9.83
CA ASN A 112 14.87 17.04 -9.58
C ASN A 112 14.00 18.08 -10.31
N SER A 113 13.43 17.74 -11.46
CA SER A 113 12.51 18.62 -12.20
C SER A 113 11.11 18.71 -11.58
N HIS A 114 10.67 17.67 -10.86
CA HIS A 114 9.33 17.60 -10.25
C HIS A 114 9.31 17.92 -8.76
N THR A 115 10.47 17.94 -8.11
CA THR A 115 10.60 18.12 -6.67
C THR A 115 11.61 19.22 -6.34
N LYS A 116 11.61 19.68 -5.08
CA LYS A 116 12.66 20.55 -4.56
C LYS A 116 13.93 19.78 -4.13
N SER A 117 13.90 18.47 -4.25
CA SER A 117 15.03 17.60 -3.93
C SER A 117 16.17 17.83 -4.92
N LYS A 118 17.41 17.79 -4.41
CA LYS A 118 18.62 17.81 -5.23
C LYS A 118 19.32 16.47 -5.11
N LEU A 119 18.74 15.46 -5.77
CA LEU A 119 19.33 14.14 -5.81
C LEU A 119 20.69 14.19 -6.51
N LYS A 120 21.60 13.38 -6.02
CA LYS A 120 22.93 13.16 -6.62
C LYS A 120 23.21 11.67 -6.66
N ILE A 121 23.90 11.27 -7.71
CA ILE A 121 24.34 9.88 -7.85
C ILE A 121 25.41 9.60 -6.80
N LEU A 122 25.21 8.50 -6.07
CA LEU A 122 26.13 8.01 -5.05
C LEU A 122 27.27 7.21 -5.68
N THR A 123 28.46 7.36 -5.10
CA THR A 123 29.61 6.52 -5.38
C THR A 123 29.51 5.19 -4.63
N ASN A 124 30.28 4.18 -5.04
CA ASN A 124 30.38 2.90 -4.36
C ASN A 124 30.69 3.04 -2.83
N LYS A 125 31.60 3.94 -2.45
CA LYS A 125 31.91 4.21 -1.02
C LYS A 125 30.71 4.74 -0.23
N GLN A 126 29.87 5.55 -0.87
CA GLN A 126 28.65 6.08 -0.22
C GLN A 126 27.57 5.00 -0.11
N ILE A 127 27.44 4.14 -1.11
CA ILE A 127 26.56 2.98 -1.10
C ILE A 127 26.95 2.04 0.04
N GLN A 128 28.24 1.65 0.10
CA GLN A 128 28.77 0.78 1.15
C GLN A 128 28.54 1.31 2.57
N LYS A 129 28.56 2.64 2.74
CA LYS A 129 28.26 3.26 4.05
C LYS A 129 26.79 3.14 4.43
N LEU A 130 25.88 3.15 3.45
CA LEU A 130 24.43 3.01 3.67
C LEU A 130 24.04 1.56 3.90
N GLU A 131 24.58 0.66 3.09
CA GLU A 131 24.34 -0.79 3.12
C GLU A 131 25.67 -1.54 3.08
N PRO A 132 26.26 -1.82 4.24
CA PRO A 132 27.56 -2.48 4.32
C PRO A 132 27.62 -3.90 3.74
N ASP A 133 26.47 -4.57 3.68
CA ASP A 133 26.35 -5.95 3.20
C ASP A 133 26.24 -6.06 1.67
N ILE A 134 26.10 -4.94 0.98
CA ILE A 134 26.09 -4.90 -0.49
C ILE A 134 27.54 -4.83 -0.99
N ASP A 135 27.91 -5.74 -1.90
CA ASP A 135 29.14 -5.57 -2.70
C ASP A 135 28.93 -4.38 -3.65
N SER A 136 29.48 -3.24 -3.25
CA SER A 136 29.31 -1.96 -3.98
C SER A 136 30.34 -1.75 -5.10
N ILE A 137 31.20 -2.73 -5.38
CA ILE A 137 32.17 -2.65 -6.46
C ILE A 137 31.40 -2.52 -7.79
N ASN A 138 31.77 -1.51 -8.60
CA ASN A 138 31.10 -1.21 -9.86
C ASN A 138 29.61 -0.84 -9.75
N LEU A 139 29.14 -0.40 -8.61
CA LEU A 139 27.78 0.14 -8.44
C LEU A 139 27.76 1.67 -8.39
N ALA A 140 26.70 2.23 -8.94
CA ALA A 140 26.22 3.59 -8.73
C ALA A 140 24.81 3.53 -8.12
N GLY A 141 24.36 4.57 -7.42
CA GLY A 141 23.05 4.53 -6.79
C GLY A 141 22.43 5.88 -6.52
N LEU A 142 21.15 5.87 -6.16
CA LEU A 142 20.39 7.02 -5.67
C LEU A 142 19.78 6.69 -4.31
N PHE A 143 19.78 7.64 -3.42
CA PHE A 143 19.15 7.49 -2.10
C PHE A 143 17.99 8.47 -1.94
N PHE A 144 16.80 7.93 -1.72
CA PHE A 144 15.57 8.66 -1.48
C PHE A 144 15.22 8.65 0.01
N LYS A 145 15.65 9.68 0.73
CA LYS A 145 15.53 9.76 2.21
C LYS A 145 14.09 9.73 2.73
N ASP A 146 13.14 10.21 1.92
CA ASP A 146 11.73 10.37 2.29
C ASP A 146 10.86 9.21 1.78
N GLU A 147 11.42 8.01 1.80
CA GLU A 147 10.72 6.75 1.48
C GLU A 147 10.71 5.80 2.66
N GLY A 148 9.92 4.75 2.57
CA GLY A 148 9.78 3.78 3.66
C GLY A 148 9.27 2.43 3.21
N GLN A 149 9.08 1.56 4.20
CA GLN A 149 8.59 0.20 4.04
C GLN A 149 7.70 -0.18 5.20
N VAL A 150 6.67 -0.96 4.92
CA VAL A 150 5.76 -1.57 5.91
C VAL A 150 5.67 -3.07 5.66
N ASP A 151 5.56 -3.89 6.70
CA ASP A 151 5.22 -5.30 6.53
C ASP A 151 3.75 -5.42 6.12
N CYS A 152 3.52 -6.01 4.95
CA CYS A 152 2.20 -6.10 4.35
C CYS A 152 1.25 -6.99 5.13
N LEU A 153 1.72 -8.10 5.66
CA LEU A 153 0.88 -9.04 6.42
C LEU A 153 0.57 -8.47 7.81
N GLU A 154 1.55 -7.87 8.48
CA GLU A 154 1.36 -7.27 9.80
C GLU A 154 0.35 -6.11 9.74
N ILE A 155 0.44 -5.22 8.74
CA ILE A 155 -0.50 -4.11 8.59
C ILE A 155 -1.91 -4.59 8.22
N MET A 156 -2.06 -5.58 7.33
CA MET A 156 -3.36 -6.15 6.99
C MET A 156 -4.02 -6.79 8.21
N ASN A 157 -3.29 -7.60 8.95
CA ASN A 157 -3.78 -8.26 10.17
C ASN A 157 -4.17 -7.23 11.25
N ALA A 158 -3.39 -6.16 11.42
CA ALA A 158 -3.72 -5.10 12.36
C ALA A 158 -5.01 -4.35 11.97
N LEU A 159 -5.20 -4.06 10.67
CA LEU A 159 -6.43 -3.45 10.16
C LEU A 159 -7.65 -4.37 10.35
N ILE A 160 -7.52 -5.66 10.06
CA ILE A 160 -8.58 -6.67 10.29
C ILE A 160 -8.96 -6.70 11.77
N LYS A 161 -7.97 -6.76 12.66
CA LYS A 161 -8.19 -6.74 14.11
C LYS A 161 -8.92 -5.49 14.55
N PHE A 162 -8.46 -4.32 14.10
CA PHE A 162 -9.10 -3.04 14.40
C PHE A 162 -10.56 -3.02 13.93
N LEU A 163 -10.82 -3.44 12.69
CA LEU A 163 -12.17 -3.46 12.11
C LEU A 163 -13.12 -4.36 12.90
N LYS A 164 -12.68 -5.57 13.27
CA LYS A 164 -13.47 -6.50 14.09
C LYS A 164 -13.79 -5.90 15.47
N LEU A 165 -12.81 -5.30 16.13
CA LEU A 165 -13.00 -4.66 17.45
C LEU A 165 -13.96 -3.45 17.39
N ASN A 166 -14.06 -2.79 16.25
CA ASN A 166 -14.97 -1.66 16.03
C ASN A 166 -16.31 -2.08 15.37
N GLY A 167 -16.66 -3.36 15.43
CA GLY A 167 -17.96 -3.87 15.02
C GLY A 167 -18.16 -4.01 13.51
N SER A 168 -17.10 -3.97 12.71
CA SER A 168 -17.18 -4.33 11.30
C SER A 168 -17.26 -5.84 11.12
N ILE A 169 -18.00 -6.29 10.12
CA ILE A 169 -18.17 -7.70 9.75
C ILE A 169 -17.21 -8.01 8.62
N ILE A 170 -16.42 -9.08 8.74
CA ILE A 170 -15.58 -9.58 7.66
C ILE A 170 -16.04 -11.00 7.35
N LYS A 171 -16.61 -11.18 6.16
CA LYS A 171 -17.06 -12.46 5.63
C LYS A 171 -15.94 -13.02 4.76
N PHE A 172 -15.17 -13.95 5.29
CA PHE A 172 -14.21 -14.75 4.53
C PHE A 172 -14.92 -15.85 3.75
N GLU A 173 -14.24 -16.48 2.80
CA GLU A 173 -14.79 -17.53 1.91
C GLU A 173 -16.08 -17.08 1.22
N SER A 174 -16.20 -15.79 0.97
CA SER A 174 -17.40 -15.13 0.43
C SER A 174 -17.09 -14.54 -0.94
N HIS A 175 -17.16 -15.40 -1.96
CA HIS A 175 -16.91 -15.00 -3.34
C HIS A 175 -18.08 -14.18 -3.87
N VAL A 176 -17.80 -12.93 -4.26
CA VAL A 176 -18.78 -12.03 -4.90
C VAL A 176 -18.77 -12.29 -6.41
N GLU A 177 -19.93 -12.64 -6.97
CA GLU A 177 -20.11 -12.88 -8.41
C GLU A 177 -20.57 -11.63 -9.15
N GLY A 178 -21.11 -10.66 -8.44
CA GLY A 178 -21.52 -9.41 -9.07
C GLY A 178 -22.04 -8.36 -8.12
N ILE A 179 -21.99 -7.14 -8.60
CA ILE A 179 -22.51 -5.95 -7.92
C ILE A 179 -23.51 -5.29 -8.86
N LYS A 180 -24.74 -5.12 -8.40
CA LYS A 180 -25.76 -4.40 -9.15
C LYS A 180 -26.37 -3.29 -8.29
N LYS A 181 -26.19 -2.04 -8.68
CA LYS A 181 -26.51 -0.89 -7.81
C LYS A 181 -25.78 -1.04 -6.47
N ASN A 182 -26.53 -1.20 -5.38
CA ASN A 182 -26.00 -1.36 -4.03
C ASN A 182 -26.22 -2.78 -3.47
N THR A 183 -26.40 -3.77 -4.33
CA THR A 183 -26.63 -5.17 -3.98
C THR A 183 -25.41 -5.98 -4.35
N VAL A 184 -24.86 -6.70 -3.39
CA VAL A 184 -23.79 -7.70 -3.56
C VAL A 184 -24.46 -9.07 -3.75
N SER A 185 -24.09 -9.79 -4.80
CA SER A 185 -24.50 -11.16 -5.06
C SER A 185 -23.33 -12.10 -4.81
N LEU A 186 -23.52 -13.06 -3.90
CA LEU A 186 -22.50 -14.06 -3.55
C LEU A 186 -22.67 -15.33 -4.39
N LYS A 187 -21.59 -16.05 -4.56
CA LYS A 187 -21.61 -17.42 -5.08
C LYS A 187 -22.50 -18.28 -4.19
N GLY A 188 -23.51 -18.91 -4.78
CA GLY A 188 -24.54 -19.62 -4.03
C GLY A 188 -25.88 -18.88 -3.94
N GLY A 189 -25.98 -17.67 -4.54
CA GLY A 189 -27.25 -16.98 -4.76
C GLY A 189 -27.71 -16.03 -3.66
N GLU A 190 -26.98 -15.94 -2.52
CA GLU A 190 -27.27 -14.93 -1.47
C GLU A 190 -27.10 -13.51 -2.04
N ARG A 191 -28.07 -12.63 -1.77
CA ARG A 191 -28.04 -11.22 -2.17
C ARG A 191 -28.17 -10.32 -0.95
N ILE A 192 -27.27 -9.36 -0.81
CA ILE A 192 -27.21 -8.46 0.34
C ILE A 192 -27.23 -7.01 -0.12
N ASN A 193 -28.16 -6.22 0.43
CA ASN A 193 -28.31 -4.81 0.11
C ASN A 193 -27.56 -3.92 1.10
N PHE A 194 -26.96 -2.87 0.57
CA PHE A 194 -26.23 -1.84 1.33
C PHE A 194 -26.73 -0.44 0.93
N ASP A 195 -26.36 0.58 1.69
CA ASP A 195 -26.55 1.97 1.27
C ASP A 195 -25.54 2.33 0.16
N HIS A 196 -24.33 1.78 0.25
CA HIS A 196 -23.28 1.91 -0.78
C HIS A 196 -22.45 0.61 -0.83
N VAL A 197 -22.01 0.26 -2.03
CA VAL A 197 -21.04 -0.81 -2.26
C VAL A 197 -19.79 -0.22 -2.89
N ILE A 198 -18.62 -0.63 -2.39
CA ILE A 198 -17.32 -0.21 -2.91
C ILE A 198 -16.56 -1.45 -3.34
N GLU A 199 -16.19 -1.48 -4.60
CA GLU A 199 -15.41 -2.57 -5.18
C GLU A 199 -13.92 -2.30 -5.01
N CYS A 200 -13.22 -3.25 -4.40
CA CYS A 200 -11.79 -3.24 -4.14
C CYS A 200 -11.18 -4.63 -4.44
N ALA A 201 -11.75 -5.37 -5.41
CA ALA A 201 -11.38 -6.74 -5.73
C ALA A 201 -10.04 -6.88 -6.48
N GLY A 202 -9.38 -5.78 -6.78
CA GLY A 202 -8.06 -5.78 -7.43
C GLY A 202 -8.14 -6.22 -8.89
N LEU A 203 -7.40 -7.27 -9.27
CA LEU A 203 -7.39 -7.78 -10.64
C LEU A 203 -8.69 -8.50 -11.04
N ASP A 204 -9.52 -8.84 -10.08
CA ASP A 204 -10.79 -9.54 -10.30
C ASP A 204 -11.99 -8.56 -10.38
N SER A 205 -11.72 -7.23 -10.51
CA SER A 205 -12.75 -6.17 -10.61
C SER A 205 -13.35 -6.05 -12.00
#